data_f5bbe185f6e16fb019f3a3a0fde8cb7e
#
_entry.id   f5bbe185f6e16fb019f3a3a0fde8cb7e
#
_cell.length_a   1.000
_cell.length_b   1.000
_cell.length_c   1.000
_cell.angle_alpha   90.00
_cell.angle_beta   90.00
_cell.angle_gamma   90.00
#
_symmetry.space_group_name_H-M   'P 1'
#
loop_
_entity.id
_entity.type
_entity.pdbx_description
1 polymer ?
#
loop_
_entity_poly.entity_id
_entity_poly.type
_entity_poly.pdbx_seq_one_letter_code
_entity_poly.pdbx_strand_id
1 'polypeptide(L)'
;IIVYLISYFISAVGPGAISAQAIMIIFSVSLSVQLGIKPYMMSSMAILGTVGGTVSPVALTGVIVHDLTAKMTPPLNANTPLLISITIMNAICALVIYVIFKGYKLKMPEYKAGDNPSDFKAVSFNRDQIFSLIGMAILIVVVLAFQMNVGLVAFVIAVVLSLCNAVNEKMAFKLIPWGVLILVGGMSILMDVTYQVGGIQLLTDILKRIMNKTTAAFIMTLISGITGWFSSGNGVVIPTFVPTVPDLANALGGVSPIELIISIVAGAAIGGLSP
;
A
#
# COMPACT_ATOMS: atom_id res chain seq x y z
N ILE A 1 6.89 10.56 14.30
CA ILE A 1 6.99 11.08 12.91
C ILE A 1 8.04 10.29 12.13
N ILE A 2 9.29 10.14 12.63
CA ILE A 2 10.38 9.42 11.93
C ILE A 2 9.95 8.00 11.54
N VAL A 3 9.34 7.24 12.45
CA VAL A 3 8.83 5.88 12.14
C VAL A 3 7.80 5.89 11.02
N TYR A 4 6.88 6.86 11.01
CA TYR A 4 5.92 7.05 9.91
C TYR A 4 6.63 7.24 8.57
N LEU A 5 7.60 8.17 8.51
CA LEU A 5 8.34 8.45 7.27
C LEU A 5 9.13 7.23 6.78
N ILE A 6 9.86 6.55 7.67
CA ILE A 6 10.62 5.35 7.30
C ILE A 6 9.66 4.27 6.77
N SER A 7 8.54 4.03 7.46
CA SER A 7 7.52 3.06 7.05
C SER A 7 6.91 3.41 5.69
N TYR A 8 6.63 4.70 5.47
CA TYR A 8 6.12 5.21 4.20
C TYR A 8 7.10 4.93 3.05
N PHE A 9 8.36 5.31 3.22
CA PHE A 9 9.37 5.10 2.17
C PHE A 9 9.62 3.61 1.90
N ILE A 10 9.72 2.78 2.93
CA ILE A 10 9.91 1.33 2.75
C ILE A 10 8.75 0.74 1.95
N SER A 11 7.51 1.08 2.28
CA SER A 11 6.33 0.59 1.56
C SER A 11 6.24 1.14 0.14
N ALA A 12 6.60 2.42 -0.07
CA ALA A 12 6.52 3.09 -1.35
C ALA A 12 7.53 2.58 -2.39
N VAL A 13 8.65 2.02 -1.94
CA VAL A 13 9.75 1.56 -2.81
C VAL A 13 9.47 0.19 -3.47
N GLY A 14 8.46 -0.56 -3.03
CA GLY A 14 8.10 -1.78 -3.72
C GLY A 14 7.49 -2.91 -2.90
N PRO A 15 7.96 -3.22 -1.66
CA PRO A 15 7.46 -4.41 -0.94
C PRO A 15 5.96 -4.33 -0.59
N GLY A 16 5.36 -3.15 -0.67
CA GLY A 16 3.96 -2.92 -0.34
C GLY A 16 3.67 -2.97 1.17
N ALA A 17 2.41 -2.77 1.53
CA ALA A 17 2.03 -2.63 2.94
C ALA A 17 2.31 -3.90 3.76
N ILE A 18 1.97 -5.08 3.26
CA ILE A 18 2.03 -6.35 4.04
C ILE A 18 3.46 -6.64 4.51
N SER A 19 4.42 -6.67 3.58
CA SER A 19 5.81 -6.97 3.91
C SER A 19 6.47 -5.86 4.73
N ALA A 20 6.16 -4.60 4.42
CA ALA A 20 6.65 -3.46 5.17
C ALA A 20 6.09 -3.43 6.60
N GLN A 21 4.81 -3.75 6.80
CA GLN A 21 4.17 -3.83 8.13
C GLN A 21 4.80 -4.91 8.99
N ALA A 22 5.06 -6.10 8.45
CA ALA A 22 5.67 -7.19 9.19
C ALA A 22 6.99 -6.77 9.84
N ILE A 23 7.81 -5.99 9.15
CA ILE A 23 9.09 -5.50 9.65
C ILE A 23 8.90 -4.28 10.57
N MET A 24 8.13 -3.30 10.10
CA MET A 24 8.05 -2.00 10.76
C MET A 24 7.22 -2.01 12.05
N ILE A 25 6.25 -2.91 12.19
CA ILE A 25 5.52 -3.08 13.46
C ILE A 25 6.47 -3.62 14.54
N ILE A 26 7.22 -4.68 14.25
CA ILE A 26 8.18 -5.25 15.21
C ILE A 26 9.23 -4.21 15.59
N PHE A 27 9.80 -3.51 14.60
CA PHE A 27 10.77 -2.44 14.83
C PHE A 27 10.18 -1.32 15.69
N SER A 28 8.97 -0.85 15.38
CA SER A 28 8.32 0.26 16.10
C SER A 28 7.98 -0.11 17.55
N VAL A 29 7.53 -1.34 17.80
CA VAL A 29 7.26 -1.84 19.15
C VAL A 29 8.56 -1.96 19.95
N SER A 30 9.61 -2.55 19.38
CA SER A 30 10.92 -2.65 20.01
C SER A 30 11.49 -1.27 20.37
N LEU A 31 11.46 -0.34 19.43
CA LEU A 31 11.91 1.03 19.64
C LEU A 31 11.08 1.76 20.70
N SER A 32 9.77 1.51 20.75
CA SER A 32 8.87 2.13 21.72
C SER A 32 9.22 1.74 23.16
N VAL A 33 9.56 0.48 23.37
CA VAL A 33 9.98 -0.04 24.71
C VAL A 33 11.29 0.63 25.13
N GLN A 34 12.27 0.73 24.21
CA GLN A 34 13.56 1.35 24.50
C GLN A 34 13.44 2.86 24.82
N LEU A 35 12.53 3.56 24.13
CA LEU A 35 12.31 4.99 24.32
C LEU A 35 11.27 5.33 25.40
N GLY A 36 10.67 4.33 26.06
CA GLY A 36 9.61 4.56 27.05
C GLY A 36 8.34 5.19 26.45
N ILE A 37 8.12 5.01 25.14
CA ILE A 37 6.95 5.52 24.41
C ILE A 37 5.88 4.43 24.36
N LYS A 38 4.62 4.85 24.29
CA LYS A 38 3.50 3.90 24.20
C LYS A 38 3.57 3.07 22.90
N PRO A 39 3.66 1.72 22.97
CA PRO A 39 3.84 0.86 21.80
C PRO A 39 2.75 1.04 20.73
N TYR A 40 1.50 1.18 21.13
CA TYR A 40 0.39 1.36 20.19
C TYR A 40 0.46 2.68 19.40
N MET A 41 1.04 3.74 19.95
CA MET A 41 1.27 4.98 19.20
C MET A 41 2.33 4.76 18.11
N MET A 42 3.43 4.09 18.46
CA MET A 42 4.53 3.86 17.51
C MET A 42 4.12 2.86 16.41
N SER A 43 3.39 1.78 16.77
CA SER A 43 2.90 0.82 15.79
C SER A 43 1.83 1.43 14.87
N SER A 44 0.92 2.26 15.39
CA SER A 44 -0.04 2.98 14.54
C SER A 44 0.65 3.91 13.55
N MET A 45 1.73 4.61 13.97
CA MET A 45 2.53 5.42 13.05
C MET A 45 3.19 4.57 11.96
N ALA A 46 3.70 3.39 12.30
CA ALA A 46 4.28 2.46 11.33
C ALA A 46 3.24 1.97 10.32
N ILE A 47 2.04 1.57 10.79
CA ILE A 47 0.96 1.10 9.94
C ILE A 47 0.48 2.20 8.98
N LEU A 48 0.21 3.41 9.48
CA LEU A 48 -0.23 4.51 8.63
C LEU A 48 0.83 4.90 7.59
N GLY A 49 2.10 4.84 7.96
CA GLY A 49 3.20 5.05 7.01
C GLY A 49 3.18 4.01 5.89
N THR A 50 3.11 2.72 6.24
CA THR A 50 3.10 1.65 5.23
C THR A 50 1.87 1.71 4.32
N VAL A 51 0.69 1.98 4.88
CA VAL A 51 -0.56 2.15 4.09
C VAL A 51 -0.46 3.36 3.17
N GLY A 52 0.10 4.48 3.64
CA GLY A 52 0.31 5.67 2.81
C GLY A 52 1.26 5.43 1.63
N GLY A 53 2.31 4.61 1.83
CA GLY A 53 3.30 4.31 0.80
C GLY A 53 2.85 3.29 -0.25
N THR A 54 1.91 2.37 0.09
CA THR A 54 1.54 1.25 -0.80
C THR A 54 0.87 1.66 -2.10
N VAL A 55 0.38 2.89 -2.21
CA VAL A 55 -0.23 3.46 -3.43
C VAL A 55 0.77 4.10 -4.40
N SER A 56 2.06 4.03 -4.09
CA SER A 56 3.13 4.44 -5.00
C SER A 56 3.03 3.70 -6.34
N PRO A 57 3.40 4.33 -7.47
CA PRO A 57 3.37 3.69 -8.79
C PRO A 57 4.21 2.41 -8.92
N VAL A 58 5.16 2.19 -8.02
CA VAL A 58 6.03 0.99 -7.98
C VAL A 58 5.62 0.00 -6.89
N ALA A 59 4.66 0.36 -6.04
CA ALA A 59 4.17 -0.51 -4.96
C ALA A 59 2.90 -1.26 -5.38
N LEU A 60 2.60 -2.36 -4.68
CA LEU A 60 1.59 -3.34 -5.05
C LEU A 60 0.22 -2.71 -5.35
N THR A 61 -0.33 -1.89 -4.45
CA THR A 61 -1.66 -1.29 -4.61
C THR A 61 -1.68 -0.30 -5.78
N GLY A 62 -0.64 0.53 -5.92
CA GLY A 62 -0.51 1.47 -7.01
C GLY A 62 -0.46 0.79 -8.37
N VAL A 63 0.30 -0.31 -8.49
CA VAL A 63 0.39 -1.13 -9.71
C VAL A 63 -0.97 -1.75 -10.07
N ILE A 64 -1.66 -2.37 -9.10
CA ILE A 64 -2.99 -2.98 -9.34
C ILE A 64 -4.00 -1.94 -9.83
N VAL A 65 -4.08 -0.78 -9.17
CA VAL A 65 -4.99 0.29 -9.58
C VAL A 65 -4.63 0.81 -10.96
N HIS A 66 -3.34 0.98 -11.24
CA HIS A 66 -2.87 1.41 -12.56
C HIS A 66 -3.32 0.45 -13.66
N ASP A 67 -3.09 -0.85 -13.47
CA ASP A 67 -3.44 -1.87 -14.46
C ASP A 67 -4.95 -1.96 -14.71
N LEU A 68 -5.76 -1.80 -13.67
CA LEU A 68 -7.21 -1.78 -13.79
C LEU A 68 -7.71 -0.51 -14.50
N THR A 69 -7.17 0.65 -14.16
CA THR A 69 -7.59 1.93 -14.74
C THR A 69 -7.10 2.14 -16.17
N ALA A 70 -5.95 1.55 -16.52
CA ALA A 70 -5.44 1.56 -17.90
C ALA A 70 -6.32 0.75 -18.87
N LYS A 71 -7.04 -0.27 -18.38
CA LYS A 71 -7.97 -1.10 -19.15
C LYS A 71 -9.36 -0.46 -19.32
N MET A 72 -9.65 0.63 -18.63
CA MET A 72 -10.93 1.34 -18.75
C MET A 72 -11.08 2.04 -20.10
N THR A 73 -12.31 2.30 -20.50
CA THR A 73 -12.61 3.02 -21.75
C THR A 73 -13.43 4.27 -21.43
N PRO A 74 -12.85 5.49 -21.52
CA PRO A 74 -11.46 5.79 -21.85
C PRO A 74 -10.49 5.42 -20.71
N PRO A 75 -9.20 5.18 -21.00
CA PRO A 75 -8.19 4.92 -19.98
C PRO A 75 -8.08 6.08 -18.99
N LEU A 76 -7.96 5.77 -17.70
CA LEU A 76 -7.92 6.77 -16.65
C LEU A 76 -6.55 6.74 -15.94
N ASN A 77 -5.88 7.89 -15.85
CA ASN A 77 -4.67 8.01 -15.07
C ASN A 77 -5.00 8.45 -13.64
N ALA A 78 -5.13 7.47 -12.74
CA ALA A 78 -5.45 7.71 -11.33
C ALA A 78 -4.21 7.74 -10.41
N ASN A 79 -3.02 7.41 -10.89
CA ASN A 79 -1.82 7.20 -10.05
C ASN A 79 -1.46 8.43 -9.22
N THR A 80 -1.29 9.59 -9.85
CA THR A 80 -0.88 10.81 -9.15
C THR A 80 -1.94 11.30 -8.17
N PRO A 81 -3.22 11.46 -8.53
CA PRO A 81 -4.25 11.86 -7.59
C PRO A 81 -4.44 10.84 -6.45
N LEU A 82 -4.35 9.54 -6.72
CA LEU A 82 -4.42 8.50 -5.71
C LEU A 82 -3.26 8.61 -4.70
N LEU A 83 -2.03 8.73 -5.20
CA LEU A 83 -0.84 8.87 -4.34
C LEU A 83 -0.97 10.09 -3.44
N ILE A 84 -1.31 11.25 -3.98
CA ILE A 84 -1.43 12.49 -3.21
C ILE A 84 -2.54 12.36 -2.17
N SER A 85 -3.74 11.92 -2.55
CA SER A 85 -4.90 11.86 -1.67
C SER A 85 -4.70 10.86 -0.53
N ILE A 86 -4.23 9.65 -0.81
CA ILE A 86 -3.99 8.62 0.21
C ILE A 86 -2.83 9.01 1.13
N THR A 87 -1.76 9.62 0.59
CA THR A 87 -0.65 10.12 1.40
C THR A 87 -1.10 11.22 2.35
N ILE A 88 -1.85 12.22 1.88
CA ILE A 88 -2.38 13.30 2.70
C ILE A 88 -3.32 12.74 3.77
N MET A 89 -4.25 11.86 3.39
CA MET A 89 -5.18 11.23 4.33
C MET A 89 -4.44 10.51 5.47
N ASN A 90 -3.45 9.67 5.13
CA ASN A 90 -2.68 8.95 6.14
C ASN A 90 -1.79 9.87 6.97
N ALA A 91 -1.24 10.94 6.39
CA ALA A 91 -0.48 11.94 7.12
C ALA A 91 -1.35 12.70 8.13
N ILE A 92 -2.58 13.05 7.76
CA ILE A 92 -3.56 13.67 8.68
C ILE A 92 -3.90 12.70 9.81
N CYS A 93 -4.19 11.43 9.51
CA CYS A 93 -4.46 10.42 10.52
C CYS A 93 -3.28 10.23 11.48
N ALA A 94 -2.05 10.20 10.94
CA ALA A 94 -0.84 10.12 11.75
C ALA A 94 -0.67 11.35 12.66
N LEU A 95 -0.95 12.54 12.15
CA LEU A 95 -0.93 13.78 12.93
C LEU A 95 -1.97 13.74 14.07
N VAL A 96 -3.20 13.29 13.77
CA VAL A 96 -4.26 13.14 14.77
C VAL A 96 -3.84 12.16 15.86
N ILE A 97 -3.31 10.99 15.51
CA ILE A 97 -2.78 10.02 16.48
C ILE A 97 -1.65 10.65 17.31
N TYR A 98 -0.72 11.36 16.67
CA TYR A 98 0.38 12.01 17.35
C TYR A 98 -0.11 13.03 18.40
N VAL A 99 -1.16 13.79 18.07
CA VAL A 99 -1.77 14.78 18.99
C VAL A 99 -2.54 14.09 20.11
N ILE A 100 -3.40 13.09 19.80
CA ILE A 100 -4.21 12.36 20.80
C ILE A 100 -3.29 11.70 21.84
N PHE A 101 -2.23 11.07 21.43
CA PHE A 101 -1.28 10.42 22.34
C PHE A 101 -0.24 11.37 22.95
N LYS A 102 -0.41 12.69 22.73
CA LYS A 102 0.47 13.75 23.24
C LYS A 102 1.94 13.52 22.87
N GLY A 103 2.20 13.09 21.64
CA GLY A 103 3.53 12.83 21.14
C GLY A 103 4.48 14.04 21.22
N TYR A 104 3.94 15.26 21.26
CA TYR A 104 4.68 16.50 21.45
C TYR A 104 5.17 16.74 22.91
N LYS A 105 4.65 15.96 23.88
CA LYS A 105 5.05 16.01 25.30
C LYS A 105 6.03 14.89 25.69
N LEU A 106 6.45 14.07 24.73
CA LEU A 106 7.42 13.03 24.98
C LEU A 106 8.75 13.71 25.36
N LYS A 107 9.17 13.54 26.62
CA LYS A 107 10.53 13.85 27.03
C LYS A 107 11.43 12.73 26.49
N MET A 108 12.50 13.11 25.80
CA MET A 108 13.55 12.13 25.50
C MET A 108 14.01 11.52 26.83
N PRO A 109 14.16 10.18 26.92
CA PRO A 109 14.77 9.58 28.09
C PRO A 109 16.13 10.27 28.30
N GLU A 110 16.39 10.76 29.52
CA GLU A 110 17.72 11.20 29.89
C GLU A 110 18.63 9.97 29.75
N TYR A 111 19.56 10.06 28.83
CA TYR A 111 20.59 9.06 28.64
C TYR A 111 21.37 8.98 29.95
N LYS A 112 21.18 7.92 30.72
CA LYS A 112 21.99 7.71 31.93
C LYS A 112 23.44 7.55 31.46
N ALA A 113 24.30 8.45 31.93
CA ALA A 113 25.73 8.41 31.65
C ALA A 113 26.31 7.11 32.21
N GLY A 114 26.23 6.03 31.47
CA GLY A 114 26.64 4.67 31.85
C GLY A 114 26.38 3.65 30.75
N ASP A 115 25.38 3.87 29.90
CA ASP A 115 25.18 3.09 28.68
C ASP A 115 26.08 3.66 27.59
N ASN A 116 27.21 3.02 27.38
CA ASN A 116 28.14 3.41 26.32
C ASN A 116 27.46 3.42 24.98
N PRO A 117 27.48 4.55 24.21
CA PRO A 117 27.00 4.58 22.83
C PRO A 117 27.74 3.60 21.91
N SER A 118 28.83 3.02 22.40
CA SER A 118 29.68 2.05 21.70
C SER A 118 29.04 0.67 21.48
N ASP A 119 27.91 0.34 22.12
CA ASP A 119 27.21 -0.92 21.86
C ASP A 119 26.32 -0.88 20.60
N PHE A 120 26.04 0.30 20.06
CA PHE A 120 25.56 0.44 18.69
C PHE A 120 26.73 0.31 17.71
N LYS A 121 27.27 -0.90 17.55
CA LYS A 121 28.12 -1.18 16.39
C LYS A 121 27.30 -0.83 15.15
N ALA A 122 27.68 0.26 14.48
CA ALA A 122 27.16 0.56 13.15
C ALA A 122 27.45 -0.68 12.28
N VAL A 123 26.44 -1.49 12.03
CA VAL A 123 26.56 -2.66 11.17
C VAL A 123 26.77 -2.11 9.77
N SER A 124 27.99 -2.23 9.25
CA SER A 124 28.27 -1.87 7.87
C SER A 124 27.42 -2.75 6.94
N PHE A 125 26.84 -2.15 5.91
CA PHE A 125 26.06 -2.89 4.92
C PHE A 125 26.95 -3.99 4.30
N ASN A 126 26.40 -5.19 4.25
CA ASN A 126 27.01 -6.29 3.52
C ASN A 126 26.90 -6.03 2.01
N ARG A 127 27.80 -6.61 1.22
CA ARG A 127 27.84 -6.51 -0.25
C ARG A 127 26.45 -6.80 -0.86
N ASP A 128 25.77 -7.85 -0.41
CA ASP A 128 24.47 -8.28 -0.93
C ASP A 128 23.36 -7.26 -0.65
N GLN A 129 23.41 -6.62 0.52
CA GLN A 129 22.50 -5.53 0.88
C GLN A 129 22.70 -4.30 -0.01
N ILE A 130 23.96 -3.96 -0.32
CA ILE A 130 24.29 -2.84 -1.22
C ILE A 130 23.77 -3.13 -2.63
N PHE A 131 23.99 -4.33 -3.16
CA PHE A 131 23.47 -4.72 -4.47
C PHE A 131 21.94 -4.67 -4.52
N SER A 132 21.26 -5.13 -3.47
CA SER A 132 19.80 -5.07 -3.37
C SER A 132 19.29 -3.63 -3.32
N LEU A 133 19.95 -2.74 -2.58
CA LEU A 133 19.61 -1.31 -2.53
C LEU A 133 19.82 -0.62 -3.88
N ILE A 134 20.91 -0.93 -4.58
CA ILE A 134 21.17 -0.41 -5.93
C ILE A 134 20.10 -0.92 -6.90
N GLY A 135 19.77 -2.21 -6.87
CA GLY A 135 18.70 -2.79 -7.69
C GLY A 135 17.36 -2.08 -7.46
N MET A 136 17.03 -1.79 -6.20
CA MET A 136 15.82 -1.07 -5.82
C MET A 136 15.83 0.38 -6.33
N ALA A 137 16.95 1.08 -6.24
CA ALA A 137 17.12 2.42 -6.78
C ALA A 137 16.98 2.45 -8.31
N ILE A 138 17.59 1.48 -9.01
CA ILE A 138 17.44 1.33 -10.47
C ILE A 138 15.98 1.07 -10.85
N LEU A 139 15.28 0.20 -10.13
CA LEU A 139 13.85 -0.06 -10.37
C LEU A 139 13.04 1.22 -10.34
N ILE A 140 13.20 2.02 -9.28
CA ILE A 140 12.46 3.28 -9.13
C ILE A 140 12.77 4.23 -10.29
N VAL A 141 14.05 4.43 -10.60
CA VAL A 141 14.49 5.35 -11.66
C VAL A 141 13.95 4.90 -13.02
N VAL A 142 14.11 3.63 -13.36
CA VAL A 142 13.67 3.09 -14.66
C VAL A 142 12.15 3.17 -14.81
N VAL A 143 11.40 2.78 -13.79
CA VAL A 143 9.92 2.82 -13.85
C VAL A 143 9.42 4.26 -13.95
N LEU A 144 9.94 5.19 -13.15
CA LEU A 144 9.45 6.57 -13.14
C LEU A 144 9.93 7.38 -14.35
N ALA A 145 11.19 7.21 -14.79
CA ALA A 145 11.76 8.00 -15.90
C ALA A 145 11.31 7.47 -17.27
N PHE A 146 11.24 6.14 -17.44
CA PHE A 146 10.93 5.52 -18.73
C PHE A 146 9.51 4.98 -18.82
N GLN A 147 8.69 5.12 -17.77
CA GLN A 147 7.30 4.62 -17.73
C GLN A 147 7.18 3.13 -18.11
N MET A 148 8.20 2.34 -17.78
CA MET A 148 8.24 0.92 -18.09
C MET A 148 7.37 0.12 -17.11
N ASN A 149 6.91 -1.06 -17.55
CA ASN A 149 6.15 -1.95 -16.69
C ASN A 149 6.98 -2.42 -15.49
N VAL A 150 6.47 -2.16 -14.28
CA VAL A 150 7.15 -2.45 -13.02
C VAL A 150 7.53 -3.92 -12.90
N GLY A 151 6.63 -4.84 -13.31
CA GLY A 151 6.86 -6.29 -13.21
C GLY A 151 8.01 -6.74 -14.10
N LEU A 152 8.11 -6.23 -15.34
CA LEU A 152 9.20 -6.57 -16.25
C LEU A 152 10.54 -6.05 -15.72
N VAL A 153 10.59 -4.81 -15.26
CA VAL A 153 11.81 -4.21 -14.69
C VAL A 153 12.24 -4.95 -13.44
N ALA A 154 11.31 -5.24 -12.53
CA ALA A 154 11.59 -5.99 -11.31
C ALA A 154 12.10 -7.41 -11.62
N PHE A 155 11.53 -8.08 -12.62
CA PHE A 155 11.98 -9.40 -13.04
C PHE A 155 13.41 -9.38 -13.59
N VAL A 156 13.74 -8.41 -14.44
CA VAL A 156 15.11 -8.25 -14.96
C VAL A 156 16.11 -7.99 -13.83
N ILE A 157 15.77 -7.11 -12.88
CA ILE A 157 16.62 -6.82 -11.74
C ILE A 157 16.80 -8.06 -10.85
N ALA A 158 15.73 -8.82 -10.60
CA ALA A 158 15.81 -10.07 -9.84
C ALA A 158 16.76 -11.08 -10.49
N VAL A 159 16.70 -11.23 -11.82
CA VAL A 159 17.63 -12.09 -12.59
C VAL A 159 19.07 -11.59 -12.44
N VAL A 160 19.32 -10.30 -12.58
CA VAL A 160 20.67 -9.71 -12.43
C VAL A 160 21.20 -9.95 -11.01
N LEU A 161 20.39 -9.73 -9.97
CA LEU A 161 20.80 -9.97 -8.58
C LEU A 161 21.11 -11.45 -8.31
N SER A 162 20.36 -12.36 -8.92
CA SER A 162 20.60 -13.80 -8.85
C SER A 162 21.93 -14.19 -9.55
N LEU A 163 22.17 -13.70 -10.75
CA LEU A 163 23.43 -13.92 -11.49
C LEU A 163 24.65 -13.37 -10.76
N CYS A 164 24.49 -12.26 -10.04
CA CYS A 164 25.55 -11.68 -9.21
C CYS A 164 25.77 -12.44 -7.88
N ASN A 165 25.03 -13.52 -7.61
CA ASN A 165 25.03 -14.26 -6.35
C ASN A 165 24.76 -13.34 -5.13
N ALA A 166 24.05 -12.23 -5.32
CA ALA A 166 23.71 -11.28 -4.27
C ALA A 166 22.45 -11.70 -3.49
N VAL A 167 21.77 -12.77 -3.90
CA VAL A 167 20.51 -13.25 -3.31
C VAL A 167 20.55 -14.76 -3.15
N ASN A 168 20.09 -15.24 -2.01
CA ASN A 168 19.82 -16.67 -1.83
C ASN A 168 18.45 -17.00 -2.46
N GLU A 169 18.48 -17.60 -3.65
CA GLU A 169 17.28 -17.91 -4.43
C GLU A 169 16.25 -18.75 -3.66
N LYS A 170 16.70 -19.80 -2.93
CA LYS A 170 15.79 -20.65 -2.15
C LYS A 170 15.07 -19.86 -1.06
N MET A 171 15.76 -18.92 -0.43
CA MET A 171 15.17 -18.07 0.59
C MET A 171 14.22 -17.03 -0.05
N ALA A 172 14.63 -16.41 -1.16
CA ALA A 172 13.81 -15.46 -1.90
C ALA A 172 12.48 -16.09 -2.35
N PHE A 173 12.52 -17.30 -2.93
CA PHE A 173 11.32 -18.05 -3.34
C PHE A 173 10.36 -18.34 -2.17
N LYS A 174 10.87 -18.62 -0.98
CA LYS A 174 10.05 -18.83 0.22
C LYS A 174 9.37 -17.57 0.72
N LEU A 175 10.00 -16.41 0.51
CA LEU A 175 9.49 -15.12 0.94
C LEU A 175 8.48 -14.51 -0.04
N ILE A 176 8.34 -15.06 -1.25
CA ILE A 176 7.31 -14.64 -2.20
C ILE A 176 5.93 -14.93 -1.59
N PRO A 177 5.03 -13.95 -1.54
CA PRO A 177 3.68 -14.14 -1.01
C PRO A 177 2.79 -14.85 -2.04
N TRP A 178 3.03 -16.13 -2.29
CA TRP A 178 2.33 -16.94 -3.29
C TRP A 178 0.83 -16.91 -3.15
N GLY A 179 0.32 -16.89 -1.92
CA GLY A 179 -1.12 -16.77 -1.66
C GLY A 179 -1.72 -15.50 -2.25
N VAL A 180 -1.02 -14.36 -2.12
CA VAL A 180 -1.46 -13.09 -2.71
C VAL A 180 -1.41 -13.13 -4.23
N LEU A 181 -0.36 -13.69 -4.83
CA LEU A 181 -0.22 -13.80 -6.28
C LEU A 181 -1.33 -14.65 -6.90
N ILE A 182 -1.61 -15.82 -6.31
CA ILE A 182 -2.68 -16.71 -6.75
C ILE A 182 -4.05 -16.05 -6.56
N LEU A 183 -4.27 -15.37 -5.45
CA LEU A 183 -5.51 -14.66 -5.17
C LEU A 183 -5.76 -13.54 -6.20
N VAL A 184 -4.77 -12.68 -6.44
CA VAL A 184 -4.89 -11.57 -7.40
C VAL A 184 -5.09 -12.10 -8.82
N GLY A 185 -4.33 -13.10 -9.23
CA GLY A 185 -4.48 -13.72 -10.54
C GLY A 185 -5.84 -14.42 -10.72
N GLY A 186 -6.27 -15.18 -9.72
CA GLY A 186 -7.58 -15.84 -9.71
C GLY A 186 -8.74 -14.87 -9.73
N MET A 187 -8.64 -13.77 -8.95
CA MET A 187 -9.65 -12.71 -8.96
C MET A 187 -9.72 -11.98 -10.31
N SER A 188 -8.59 -11.74 -10.96
CA SER A 188 -8.59 -11.13 -12.29
C SER A 188 -9.38 -11.97 -13.30
N ILE A 189 -9.16 -13.30 -13.31
CA ILE A 189 -9.91 -14.23 -14.18
C ILE A 189 -11.40 -14.23 -13.81
N LEU A 190 -11.73 -14.30 -12.52
CA LEU A 190 -13.11 -14.29 -12.03
C LEU A 190 -13.82 -12.99 -12.45
N MET A 191 -13.13 -11.86 -12.35
CA MET A 191 -13.69 -10.57 -12.74
C MET A 191 -13.91 -10.46 -14.26
N ASP A 192 -13.02 -11.01 -15.08
CA ASP A 192 -13.22 -11.08 -16.54
C ASP A 192 -14.47 -11.91 -16.89
N VAL A 193 -14.67 -13.05 -16.23
CA VAL A 193 -15.89 -13.86 -16.39
C VAL A 193 -17.12 -13.09 -15.92
N THR A 194 -17.04 -12.46 -14.76
CA THR A 194 -18.14 -11.66 -14.18
C THR A 194 -18.54 -10.51 -15.10
N TYR A 195 -17.57 -9.87 -15.76
CA TYR A 195 -17.84 -8.83 -16.75
C TYR A 195 -18.59 -9.38 -17.96
N GLN A 196 -18.15 -10.53 -18.50
CA GLN A 196 -18.77 -11.15 -19.70
C GLN A 196 -20.23 -11.59 -19.46
N VAL A 197 -20.57 -12.03 -18.24
CA VAL A 197 -21.94 -12.45 -17.89
C VAL A 197 -22.82 -11.32 -17.36
N GLY A 198 -22.35 -10.06 -17.40
CA GLY A 198 -23.13 -8.91 -16.95
C GLY A 198 -23.16 -8.68 -15.44
N GLY A 199 -22.32 -9.38 -14.68
CA GLY A 199 -22.27 -9.26 -13.23
C GLY A 199 -21.80 -7.89 -12.74
N ILE A 200 -20.91 -7.23 -13.48
CA ILE A 200 -20.46 -5.86 -13.16
C ILE A 200 -21.62 -4.88 -13.33
N GLN A 201 -22.42 -5.02 -14.37
CA GLN A 201 -23.61 -4.19 -14.60
C GLN A 201 -24.63 -4.38 -13.48
N LEU A 202 -24.89 -5.62 -13.08
CA LEU A 202 -25.77 -5.92 -11.95
C LEU A 202 -25.26 -5.27 -10.64
N LEU A 203 -23.98 -5.39 -10.33
CA LEU A 203 -23.37 -4.76 -9.17
C LEU A 203 -23.52 -3.23 -9.24
N THR A 204 -23.25 -2.63 -10.39
CA THR A 204 -23.41 -1.19 -10.62
C THR A 204 -24.86 -0.75 -10.41
N ASP A 205 -25.84 -1.54 -10.89
CA ASP A 205 -27.27 -1.24 -10.71
C ASP A 205 -27.72 -1.32 -9.26
N ILE A 206 -27.17 -2.25 -8.48
CA ILE A 206 -27.41 -2.32 -7.04
C ILE A 206 -26.81 -1.08 -6.35
N LEU A 207 -25.56 -0.74 -6.67
CA LEU A 207 -24.89 0.41 -6.08
C LEU A 207 -25.61 1.74 -6.38
N LYS A 208 -26.09 1.95 -7.60
CA LYS A 208 -26.89 3.13 -7.97
C LYS A 208 -28.17 3.32 -7.14
N ARG A 209 -28.79 2.23 -6.67
CA ARG A 209 -30.02 2.30 -5.86
C ARG A 209 -29.79 2.82 -4.46
N ILE A 210 -28.59 2.65 -3.92
CA ILE A 210 -28.25 2.96 -2.52
C ILE A 210 -27.42 4.23 -2.38
N MET A 211 -26.92 4.80 -3.50
CA MET A 211 -26.08 5.99 -3.46
C MET A 211 -26.54 7.04 -4.47
N ASN A 212 -26.21 8.27 -4.18
CA ASN A 212 -26.40 9.41 -5.06
C ASN A 212 -25.07 10.17 -5.23
N LYS A 213 -25.05 11.24 -6.04
CA LYS A 213 -23.86 12.03 -6.30
C LYS A 213 -23.09 12.45 -5.04
N THR A 214 -23.78 12.86 -3.98
CA THR A 214 -23.16 13.37 -2.75
C THR A 214 -22.68 12.25 -1.81
N THR A 215 -23.37 11.11 -1.81
CA THR A 215 -23.08 10.00 -0.88
C THR A 215 -22.18 8.93 -1.49
N ALA A 216 -21.93 8.96 -2.80
CA ALA A 216 -21.23 7.91 -3.53
C ALA A 216 -19.83 7.61 -2.95
N ALA A 217 -19.01 8.61 -2.73
CA ALA A 217 -17.68 8.45 -2.17
C ALA A 217 -17.71 7.82 -0.77
N PHE A 218 -18.61 8.29 0.10
CA PHE A 218 -18.76 7.76 1.45
C PHE A 218 -19.25 6.31 1.46
N ILE A 219 -20.28 6.00 0.68
CA ILE A 219 -20.85 4.65 0.60
C ILE A 219 -19.84 3.69 -0.03
N MET A 220 -19.10 4.10 -1.06
CA MET A 220 -18.03 3.28 -1.64
C MET A 220 -16.92 2.99 -0.65
N THR A 221 -16.50 3.99 0.15
CA THR A 221 -15.51 3.77 1.22
C THR A 221 -16.03 2.78 2.26
N LEU A 222 -17.31 2.91 2.68
CA LEU A 222 -17.91 2.05 3.67
C LEU A 222 -18.04 0.61 3.16
N ILE A 223 -18.58 0.39 1.98
CA ILE A 223 -18.73 -0.94 1.37
C ILE A 223 -17.37 -1.59 1.16
N SER A 224 -16.41 -0.85 0.62
CA SER A 224 -15.04 -1.33 0.41
C SER A 224 -14.35 -1.68 1.74
N GLY A 225 -14.57 -0.89 2.78
CA GLY A 225 -14.05 -1.16 4.12
C GLY A 225 -14.66 -2.42 4.75
N ILE A 226 -15.98 -2.54 4.71
CA ILE A 226 -16.70 -3.72 5.22
C ILE A 226 -16.27 -4.98 4.44
N THR A 227 -16.22 -4.90 3.11
CA THR A 227 -15.74 -6.02 2.28
C THR A 227 -14.29 -6.38 2.61
N GLY A 228 -13.45 -5.37 2.84
CA GLY A 228 -12.05 -5.55 3.22
C GLY A 228 -11.84 -6.24 4.56
N TRP A 229 -12.78 -6.14 5.50
CA TRP A 229 -12.72 -6.86 6.78
C TRP A 229 -12.82 -8.37 6.63
N PHE A 230 -13.53 -8.84 5.62
CA PHE A 230 -13.75 -10.26 5.36
C PHE A 230 -12.91 -10.79 4.21
N SER A 231 -12.16 -9.91 3.52
CA SER A 231 -11.42 -10.27 2.32
C SER A 231 -10.14 -9.43 2.17
N SER A 232 -9.36 -9.72 1.12
CA SER A 232 -8.15 -8.95 0.81
C SER A 232 -8.47 -7.64 0.08
N GLY A 233 -7.99 -6.51 0.58
CA GLY A 233 -8.11 -5.22 -0.10
C GLY A 233 -7.56 -5.24 -1.52
N ASN A 234 -6.32 -5.69 -1.69
CA ASN A 234 -5.65 -5.76 -2.99
C ASN A 234 -6.13 -6.94 -3.85
N GLY A 235 -6.46 -8.07 -3.23
CA GLY A 235 -6.84 -9.28 -3.95
C GLY A 235 -8.30 -9.33 -4.35
N VAL A 236 -9.20 -8.69 -3.59
CA VAL A 236 -10.66 -8.79 -3.82
C VAL A 236 -11.29 -7.41 -3.98
N VAL A 237 -11.16 -6.53 -2.99
CA VAL A 237 -11.90 -5.26 -2.95
C VAL A 237 -11.60 -4.39 -4.19
N ILE A 238 -10.32 -4.11 -4.43
CA ILE A 238 -9.90 -3.25 -5.53
C ILE A 238 -10.27 -3.87 -6.89
N PRO A 239 -9.95 -5.14 -7.19
CA PRO A 239 -10.35 -5.76 -8.46
C PRO A 239 -11.86 -5.83 -8.66
N THR A 240 -12.66 -5.94 -7.60
CA THR A 240 -14.13 -6.01 -7.69
C THR A 240 -14.76 -4.66 -7.97
N PHE A 241 -14.38 -3.63 -7.22
CA PHE A 241 -15.09 -2.35 -7.27
C PHE A 241 -14.51 -1.35 -8.27
N VAL A 242 -13.20 -1.35 -8.53
CA VAL A 242 -12.60 -0.39 -9.47
C VAL A 242 -13.17 -0.52 -10.88
N PRO A 243 -13.41 -1.72 -11.45
CA PRO A 243 -14.03 -1.86 -12.76
C PRO A 243 -15.46 -1.30 -12.88
N THR A 244 -16.20 -1.16 -11.77
CA THR A 244 -17.57 -0.59 -11.77
C THR A 244 -17.57 0.94 -11.87
N VAL A 245 -16.43 1.58 -11.64
CA VAL A 245 -16.33 3.04 -11.50
C VAL A 245 -16.79 3.80 -12.74
N PRO A 246 -16.42 3.44 -13.99
CA PRO A 246 -16.87 4.17 -15.17
C PRO A 246 -18.40 4.22 -15.30
N ASP A 247 -19.05 3.05 -15.17
CA ASP A 247 -20.49 2.93 -15.28
C ASP A 247 -21.21 3.64 -14.15
N LEU A 248 -20.67 3.56 -12.94
CA LEU A 248 -21.22 4.21 -11.75
C LEU A 248 -21.11 5.74 -11.84
N ALA A 249 -19.95 6.26 -12.26
CA ALA A 249 -19.73 7.69 -12.43
C ALA A 249 -20.65 8.29 -13.51
N ASN A 250 -20.83 7.58 -14.63
CA ASN A 250 -21.74 7.97 -15.69
C ASN A 250 -23.20 7.97 -15.20
N ALA A 251 -23.61 6.95 -14.48
CA ALA A 251 -24.96 6.79 -14.00
C ALA A 251 -25.37 7.80 -12.92
N LEU A 252 -24.45 8.19 -12.05
CA LEU A 252 -24.69 9.16 -10.98
C LEU A 252 -24.58 10.62 -11.46
N GLY A 253 -24.15 10.85 -12.70
CA GLY A 253 -24.14 12.15 -13.35
C GLY A 253 -23.28 13.20 -12.62
N GLY A 254 -21.95 13.16 -12.81
CA GLY A 254 -21.01 14.19 -12.35
C GLY A 254 -20.24 13.86 -11.06
N VAL A 255 -20.16 12.59 -10.72
CA VAL A 255 -19.16 12.10 -9.75
C VAL A 255 -17.85 11.85 -10.48
N SER A 256 -16.74 12.30 -9.91
CA SER A 256 -15.43 12.05 -10.51
C SER A 256 -15.06 10.57 -10.38
N PRO A 257 -14.70 9.88 -11.48
CA PRO A 257 -14.19 8.51 -11.40
C PRO A 257 -12.97 8.37 -10.46
N ILE A 258 -12.10 9.37 -10.44
CA ILE A 258 -10.92 9.41 -9.57
C ILE A 258 -11.32 9.44 -8.10
N GLU A 259 -12.35 10.21 -7.74
CA GLU A 259 -12.88 10.28 -6.37
C GLU A 259 -13.40 8.93 -5.90
N LEU A 260 -14.12 8.20 -6.76
CA LEU A 260 -14.60 6.85 -6.45
C LEU A 260 -13.44 5.86 -6.27
N ILE A 261 -12.42 5.91 -7.12
CA ILE A 261 -11.23 5.07 -6.98
C ILE A 261 -10.51 5.33 -5.65
N ILE A 262 -10.32 6.61 -5.30
CA ILE A 262 -9.70 6.99 -4.02
C ILE A 262 -10.53 6.44 -2.86
N SER A 263 -11.87 6.55 -2.94
CA SER A 263 -12.80 6.05 -1.92
C SER A 263 -12.71 4.53 -1.75
N ILE A 264 -12.64 3.78 -2.86
CA ILE A 264 -12.47 2.33 -2.85
C ILE A 264 -11.14 1.94 -2.19
N VAL A 265 -10.05 2.58 -2.59
CA VAL A 265 -8.71 2.28 -2.06
C VAL A 265 -8.60 2.67 -0.59
N ALA A 266 -9.17 3.80 -0.18
CA ALA A 266 -9.23 4.21 1.22
C ALA A 266 -10.01 3.20 2.07
N GLY A 267 -11.17 2.75 1.60
CA GLY A 267 -11.97 1.71 2.26
C GLY A 267 -11.21 0.38 2.36
N ALA A 268 -10.62 -0.07 1.25
CA ALA A 268 -9.80 -1.28 1.22
C ALA A 268 -8.62 -1.23 2.22
N ALA A 269 -7.99 -0.07 2.36
CA ALA A 269 -6.91 0.13 3.32
C ALA A 269 -7.38 0.03 4.78
N ILE A 270 -8.56 0.59 5.10
CA ILE A 270 -9.17 0.47 6.44
C ILE A 270 -9.52 -0.99 6.74
N GLY A 271 -10.13 -1.69 5.78
CA GLY A 271 -10.48 -3.10 5.91
C GLY A 271 -9.27 -4.00 6.16
N GLY A 272 -8.15 -3.71 5.51
CA GLY A 272 -6.91 -4.45 5.68
C GLY A 272 -6.21 -4.27 7.04
N LEU A 273 -6.73 -3.42 7.92
CA LEU A 273 -6.27 -3.26 9.30
C LEU A 273 -6.98 -4.21 10.28
N SER A 274 -7.96 -4.99 9.81
CA SER A 274 -8.62 -6.01 10.65
C SER A 274 -7.68 -7.18 10.92
N PRO A 275 -7.75 -7.79 12.10
CA PRO A 275 -6.92 -8.96 12.46
C PRO A 275 -7.24 -10.19 11.61
#